data_fe7c505cba94c75464088f56fe1a5ce6
#
_entry.id   fe7c505cba94c75464088f56fe1a5ce6
#
_cell.length_a   1.000
_cell.length_b   1.000
_cell.length_c   1.000
_cell.angle_alpha   90.00
_cell.angle_beta   90.00
_cell.angle_gamma   90.00
#
_symmetry.space_group_name_H-M   'P 1'
#
loop_
_entity.id
_entity.type
_entity.pdbx_description
1 polymer ?
#
loop_
_entity_poly.entity_id
_entity_poly.type
_entity_poly.pdbx_seq_one_letter_code
_entity_poly.pdbx_strand_id
1 'polypeptide(L)'
;STRISKDMQEQARDYIKRTYGDDYCPAKPNVYGKKDSAQDAHEAIRPTSLELTPKMVEPFVSRDELKLYTLIWNRFMASQMASQQNESTTIELDIDDAYTFKATGSRILFPGFSAVYEDSKKEDTPQLPALKKCDVVETVLIDPEQHFTQPPARYSEASLIKTLEELGIGRPSTYAPILDTIVSRNYVEMNNKQFIPTELGFVVVDFLVNYFEKIINTGFTAELEEELDAIANGKDTYVKVLSNFYDIFKQELDDASDVDK
;
A
#
# COMPACT_ATOMS: atom_id res chain seq x y z
N SER A 1 -9.40 9.25 4.15
CA SER A 1 -10.25 8.83 5.28
C SER A 1 -10.65 7.37 5.15
N THR A 2 -10.77 6.67 6.29
CA THR A 2 -11.33 5.31 6.38
C THR A 2 -12.79 5.31 6.85
N ARG A 3 -13.36 6.49 7.05
CA ARG A 3 -14.72 6.67 7.56
C ARG A 3 -15.75 6.30 6.49
N ILE A 4 -16.79 5.56 6.89
CA ILE A 4 -17.94 5.21 6.05
C ILE A 4 -19.20 5.57 6.85
N SER A 5 -20.22 6.12 6.17
CA SER A 5 -21.50 6.43 6.82
C SER A 5 -22.18 5.16 7.33
N LYS A 6 -22.93 5.28 8.43
CA LYS A 6 -23.65 4.13 9.01
C LYS A 6 -24.67 3.55 8.04
N ASP A 7 -25.41 4.42 7.33
CA ASP A 7 -26.40 3.99 6.34
C ASP A 7 -25.77 3.14 5.22
N MET A 8 -24.57 3.53 4.75
CA MET A 8 -23.87 2.77 3.74
C MET A 8 -23.31 1.45 4.28
N GLN A 9 -22.88 1.43 5.54
CA GLN A 9 -22.46 0.17 6.19
C GLN A 9 -23.64 -0.81 6.31
N GLU A 10 -24.82 -0.32 6.69
CA GLU A 10 -26.04 -1.15 6.78
C GLU A 10 -26.44 -1.68 5.40
N GLN A 11 -26.48 -0.83 4.38
CA GLN A 11 -26.74 -1.25 3.01
C GLN A 11 -25.74 -2.30 2.51
N ALA A 12 -24.46 -2.13 2.82
CA ALA A 12 -23.44 -3.10 2.44
C ALA A 12 -23.66 -4.45 3.13
N ARG A 13 -24.00 -4.45 4.42
CA ARG A 13 -24.29 -5.67 5.18
C ARG A 13 -25.51 -6.41 4.63
N ASP A 14 -26.56 -5.70 4.29
CA ASP A 14 -27.76 -6.31 3.69
C ASP A 14 -27.47 -6.87 2.30
N TYR A 15 -26.68 -6.14 1.50
CA TYR A 15 -26.23 -6.62 0.19
C TYR A 15 -25.37 -7.91 0.33
N ILE A 16 -24.40 -7.92 1.26
CA ILE A 16 -23.54 -9.09 1.50
C ILE A 16 -24.37 -10.31 1.88
N LYS A 17 -25.27 -10.19 2.85
CA LYS A 17 -26.13 -11.28 3.28
C LYS A 17 -26.99 -11.83 2.14
N ARG A 18 -27.58 -10.95 1.36
CA ARG A 18 -28.46 -11.32 0.24
C ARG A 18 -27.69 -12.01 -0.88
N THR A 19 -26.46 -11.57 -1.16
CA THR A 19 -25.68 -11.98 -2.36
C THR A 19 -24.72 -13.11 -2.08
N TYR A 20 -24.06 -13.09 -0.91
CA TYR A 20 -23.01 -14.05 -0.55
C TYR A 20 -23.44 -14.99 0.59
N GLY A 21 -24.40 -14.59 1.41
CA GLY A 21 -24.87 -15.36 2.58
C GLY A 21 -24.44 -14.76 3.91
N ASP A 22 -25.04 -15.23 4.98
CA ASP A 22 -24.85 -14.69 6.34
C ASP A 22 -23.40 -14.85 6.83
N ASP A 23 -22.74 -15.94 6.49
CA ASP A 23 -21.36 -16.23 6.90
C ASP A 23 -20.34 -15.19 6.38
N TYR A 24 -20.65 -14.55 5.25
CA TYR A 24 -19.81 -13.50 4.67
C TYR A 24 -20.00 -12.12 5.33
N CYS A 25 -21.01 -11.97 6.18
CA CYS A 25 -21.28 -10.74 6.90
C CYS A 25 -20.75 -10.85 8.34
N PRO A 26 -19.73 -10.08 8.73
CA PRO A 26 -19.20 -10.15 10.09
C PRO A 26 -20.28 -9.79 11.12
N ALA A 27 -20.25 -10.37 12.32
CA ALA A 27 -21.25 -10.13 13.37
C ALA A 27 -21.35 -8.64 13.74
N LYS A 28 -20.21 -7.94 13.75
CA LYS A 28 -20.13 -6.47 13.97
C LYS A 28 -19.58 -5.82 12.72
N PRO A 29 -19.99 -4.57 12.39
CA PRO A 29 -19.37 -3.81 11.31
C PRO A 29 -17.86 -3.70 11.49
N ASN A 30 -17.11 -3.84 10.40
CA ASN A 30 -15.68 -3.61 10.42
C ASN A 30 -15.40 -2.14 10.69
N VAL A 31 -14.46 -1.87 11.60
CA VAL A 31 -13.99 -0.52 11.93
C VAL A 31 -12.50 -0.46 11.65
N TYR A 32 -12.12 0.50 10.84
CA TYR A 32 -10.72 0.74 10.49
C TYR A 32 -10.17 1.91 11.30
N GLY A 33 -8.97 1.76 11.82
CA GLY A 33 -8.32 2.77 12.64
C GLY A 33 -8.18 4.09 11.89
N LYS A 34 -8.31 5.19 12.60
CA LYS A 34 -7.97 6.51 12.09
C LYS A 34 -6.45 6.62 12.03
N LYS A 35 -5.92 7.13 10.92
CA LYS A 35 -4.57 7.67 10.89
C LYS A 35 -4.64 9.12 11.39
N ASP A 36 -3.69 9.54 12.20
CA ASP A 36 -3.66 10.90 12.78
C ASP A 36 -3.63 12.00 11.70
N SER A 37 -3.10 11.68 10.52
CA SER A 37 -3.07 12.53 9.33
C SER A 37 -4.36 12.49 8.48
N ALA A 38 -5.38 11.71 8.87
CA ALA A 38 -6.60 11.63 8.07
C ALA A 38 -7.45 12.89 8.22
N GLN A 39 -7.81 13.51 7.11
CA GLN A 39 -8.76 14.61 7.06
C GLN A 39 -10.15 14.07 7.46
N ASP A 40 -10.53 14.23 8.72
CA ASP A 40 -11.77 13.71 9.31
C ASP A 40 -13.06 14.20 8.62
N ALA A 41 -12.96 15.28 7.84
CA ALA A 41 -14.09 15.82 7.08
C ALA A 41 -14.50 14.95 5.87
N HIS A 42 -13.63 14.04 5.41
CA HIS A 42 -13.89 13.23 4.22
C HIS A 42 -14.40 11.83 4.59
N GLU A 43 -15.18 11.26 3.67
CA GLU A 43 -15.56 9.85 3.68
C GLU A 43 -14.60 9.04 2.80
N ALA A 44 -14.47 7.74 3.08
CA ALA A 44 -13.69 6.82 2.24
C ALA A 44 -14.29 6.75 0.83
N ILE A 45 -13.43 6.53 -0.17
CA ILE A 45 -13.86 6.33 -1.55
C ILE A 45 -14.69 5.04 -1.62
N ARG A 46 -15.90 5.15 -2.14
CA ARG A 46 -16.86 4.05 -2.26
C ARG A 46 -17.81 4.26 -3.43
N PRO A 47 -18.50 3.21 -3.92
CA PRO A 47 -19.59 3.38 -4.87
C PRO A 47 -20.76 4.16 -4.24
N THR A 48 -21.50 4.89 -5.04
CA THR A 48 -22.70 5.62 -4.59
C THR A 48 -23.89 4.68 -4.40
N SER A 49 -23.95 3.59 -5.16
CA SER A 49 -24.96 2.54 -5.06
C SER A 49 -24.32 1.16 -5.20
N LEU A 50 -24.68 0.25 -4.33
CA LEU A 50 -24.16 -1.14 -4.34
C LEU A 50 -24.87 -2.00 -5.39
N GLU A 51 -26.06 -1.63 -5.79
CA GLU A 51 -26.83 -2.33 -6.82
C GLU A 51 -26.20 -2.15 -8.21
N LEU A 52 -25.44 -1.07 -8.43
CA LEU A 52 -24.70 -0.84 -9.66
C LEU A 52 -23.37 -1.62 -9.59
N THR A 53 -23.46 -2.93 -9.82
CA THR A 53 -22.26 -3.79 -9.86
C THR A 53 -21.37 -3.46 -11.06
N PRO A 54 -20.08 -3.78 -11.05
CA PRO A 54 -19.18 -3.57 -12.20
C PRO A 54 -19.76 -4.12 -13.51
N LYS A 55 -20.39 -5.30 -13.47
CA LYS A 55 -21.04 -5.91 -14.64
C LYS A 55 -22.22 -5.09 -15.16
N MET A 56 -22.98 -4.45 -14.29
CA MET A 56 -24.10 -3.60 -14.70
C MET A 56 -23.65 -2.27 -15.28
N VAL A 57 -22.52 -1.75 -14.83
CA VAL A 57 -21.95 -0.46 -15.26
C VAL A 57 -21.17 -0.60 -16.58
N GLU A 58 -20.63 -1.79 -16.85
CA GLU A 58 -19.79 -2.08 -18.03
C GLU A 58 -20.30 -1.51 -19.35
N PRO A 59 -21.60 -1.61 -19.73
CA PRO A 59 -22.10 -1.09 -21.01
C PRO A 59 -22.11 0.45 -21.11
N PHE A 60 -21.91 1.17 -20.00
CA PHE A 60 -22.12 2.62 -19.91
C PHE A 60 -20.84 3.42 -19.68
N VAL A 61 -19.69 2.76 -19.53
CA VAL A 61 -18.41 3.39 -19.21
C VAL A 61 -17.30 2.90 -20.13
N SER A 62 -16.22 3.67 -20.24
CA SER A 62 -15.00 3.24 -20.93
C SER A 62 -14.28 2.11 -20.18
N ARG A 63 -13.37 1.43 -20.87
CA ARG A 63 -12.58 0.32 -20.29
C ARG A 63 -11.79 0.74 -19.04
N ASP A 64 -11.24 1.94 -19.03
CA ASP A 64 -10.41 2.39 -17.89
C ASP A 64 -11.28 2.86 -16.72
N GLU A 65 -12.42 3.50 -17.00
CA GLU A 65 -13.41 3.80 -15.97
C GLU A 65 -13.97 2.52 -15.34
N LEU A 66 -14.23 1.47 -16.15
CA LEU A 66 -14.69 0.19 -15.64
C LEU A 66 -13.66 -0.45 -14.69
N LYS A 67 -12.37 -0.43 -15.06
CA LYS A 67 -11.31 -0.96 -14.19
C LYS A 67 -11.27 -0.23 -12.86
N LEU A 68 -11.30 1.10 -12.90
CA LEU A 68 -11.30 1.92 -11.70
C LEU A 68 -12.54 1.68 -10.84
N TYR A 69 -13.72 1.66 -11.48
CA TYR A 69 -14.97 1.37 -10.77
C TYR A 69 -14.97 -0.01 -10.13
N THR A 70 -14.51 -1.03 -10.86
CA THR A 70 -14.37 -2.39 -10.35
C THR A 70 -13.45 -2.44 -9.14
N LEU A 71 -12.31 -1.75 -9.19
CA LEU A 71 -11.38 -1.66 -8.06
C LEU A 71 -12.05 -1.02 -6.84
N ILE A 72 -12.74 0.09 -7.02
CA ILE A 72 -13.44 0.80 -5.94
C ILE A 72 -14.55 -0.07 -5.35
N TRP A 73 -15.38 -0.66 -6.19
CA TRP A 73 -16.51 -1.49 -5.77
C TRP A 73 -16.03 -2.73 -5.00
N ASN A 74 -15.09 -3.48 -5.57
CA ASN A 74 -14.54 -4.67 -4.94
C ASN A 74 -13.85 -4.33 -3.61
N ARG A 75 -13.05 -3.27 -3.57
CA ARG A 75 -12.34 -2.85 -2.35
C ARG A 75 -13.30 -2.43 -1.25
N PHE A 76 -14.34 -1.68 -1.60
CA PHE A 76 -15.38 -1.29 -0.65
C PHE A 76 -16.12 -2.53 -0.11
N MET A 77 -16.61 -3.41 -0.98
CA MET A 77 -17.31 -4.62 -0.56
C MET A 77 -16.44 -5.51 0.32
N ALA A 78 -15.21 -5.80 -0.11
CA ALA A 78 -14.24 -6.58 0.66
C ALA A 78 -14.00 -5.99 2.06
N SER A 79 -13.97 -4.66 2.19
CA SER A 79 -13.80 -3.99 3.48
C SER A 79 -14.96 -4.22 4.46
N GLN A 80 -16.15 -4.55 3.95
CA GLN A 80 -17.34 -4.78 4.77
C GLN A 80 -17.63 -6.28 5.02
N MET A 81 -16.86 -7.18 4.40
CA MET A 81 -17.06 -8.64 4.50
C MET A 81 -16.25 -9.26 5.64
N ALA A 82 -16.61 -10.50 5.96
CA ALA A 82 -15.88 -11.33 6.91
C ALA A 82 -14.47 -11.68 6.39
N SER A 83 -13.54 -11.89 7.30
CA SER A 83 -12.17 -12.25 6.97
C SER A 83 -12.08 -13.60 6.28
N GLN A 84 -11.14 -13.74 5.35
CA GLN A 84 -10.76 -15.04 4.80
C GLN A 84 -10.13 -15.92 5.89
N GLN A 85 -10.44 -17.20 5.90
CA GLN A 85 -9.83 -18.17 6.79
C GLN A 85 -8.94 -19.11 5.98
N ASN A 86 -7.69 -19.20 6.37
CA ASN A 86 -6.70 -20.07 5.75
C ASN A 86 -6.22 -21.11 6.75
N GLU A 87 -5.99 -22.33 6.28
CA GLU A 87 -5.26 -23.35 7.01
C GLU A 87 -3.84 -23.42 6.44
N SER A 88 -2.85 -23.20 7.28
CA SER A 88 -1.44 -23.36 6.91
C SER A 88 -0.92 -24.66 7.51
N THR A 89 -0.37 -25.52 6.65
CA THR A 89 0.24 -26.79 7.04
C THR A 89 1.74 -26.70 6.83
N THR A 90 2.50 -27.06 7.85
CA THR A 90 3.96 -27.21 7.77
C THR A 90 4.30 -28.66 8.03
N ILE A 91 5.06 -29.27 7.11
CA ILE A 91 5.62 -30.60 7.24
C ILE A 91 7.13 -30.45 7.46
N GLU A 92 7.63 -31.07 8.51
CA GLU A 92 9.05 -31.18 8.79
C GLU A 92 9.44 -32.65 8.68
N LEU A 93 10.41 -32.96 7.83
CA LEU A 93 10.94 -34.29 7.57
C LEU A 93 12.36 -34.35 8.11
N ASP A 94 12.57 -35.20 9.12
CA ASP A 94 13.89 -35.42 9.71
C ASP A 94 14.58 -36.60 9.01
N ILE A 95 15.83 -36.42 8.64
CA ILE A 95 16.67 -37.41 8.00
C ILE A 95 17.84 -37.72 8.93
N ASP A 96 17.90 -38.93 9.46
CA ASP A 96 18.97 -39.48 10.28
C ASP A 96 19.35 -38.56 11.49
N ASP A 97 18.39 -37.84 12.04
CA ASP A 97 18.58 -36.83 13.12
C ASP A 97 19.63 -35.73 12.80
N ALA A 98 20.03 -35.61 11.53
CA ALA A 98 21.09 -34.68 11.09
C ALA A 98 20.55 -33.53 10.24
N TYR A 99 19.50 -33.75 9.47
CA TYR A 99 18.95 -32.76 8.53
C TYR A 99 17.43 -32.72 8.63
N THR A 100 16.88 -31.50 8.59
CA THR A 100 15.45 -31.27 8.54
C THR A 100 15.07 -30.59 7.24
N PHE A 101 14.18 -31.20 6.47
CA PHE A 101 13.53 -30.58 5.31
C PHE A 101 12.17 -30.03 5.73
N LYS A 102 11.83 -28.85 5.22
CA LYS A 102 10.59 -28.15 5.56
C LYS A 102 9.78 -27.87 4.30
N ALA A 103 8.51 -28.26 4.30
CA ALA A 103 7.55 -27.88 3.28
C ALA A 103 6.37 -27.15 3.93
N THR A 104 5.91 -26.06 3.30
CA THR A 104 4.76 -25.30 3.79
C THR A 104 3.74 -25.19 2.67
N GLY A 105 2.49 -25.49 2.99
CA GLY A 105 1.34 -25.33 2.11
C GLY A 105 0.22 -24.57 2.81
N SER A 106 -0.66 -23.97 2.03
CA SER A 106 -1.82 -23.25 2.55
C SER A 106 -3.06 -23.59 1.72
N ARG A 107 -4.20 -23.70 2.39
CA ARG A 107 -5.49 -23.80 1.71
C ARG A 107 -6.52 -22.86 2.30
N ILE A 108 -7.40 -22.36 1.45
CA ILE A 108 -8.51 -21.50 1.87
C ILE A 108 -9.61 -22.41 2.42
N LEU A 109 -9.96 -22.26 3.69
CA LEU A 109 -11.10 -22.92 4.32
C LEU A 109 -12.41 -22.17 4.08
N PHE A 110 -12.33 -20.83 4.18
CA PHE A 110 -13.46 -19.94 3.93
C PHE A 110 -12.95 -18.71 3.19
N PRO A 111 -13.49 -18.40 2.00
CA PRO A 111 -12.98 -17.31 1.18
C PRO A 111 -13.23 -15.91 1.77
N GLY A 112 -14.31 -15.72 2.56
CA GLY A 112 -14.61 -14.43 3.14
C GLY A 112 -14.57 -13.31 2.11
N PHE A 113 -13.86 -12.20 2.44
CA PHE A 113 -13.74 -11.03 1.56
C PHE A 113 -13.12 -11.34 0.20
N SER A 114 -12.31 -12.38 0.07
CA SER A 114 -11.67 -12.71 -1.21
C SER A 114 -12.64 -13.19 -2.28
N ALA A 115 -13.87 -13.60 -1.88
CA ALA A 115 -14.92 -13.98 -2.82
C ALA A 115 -15.34 -12.84 -3.78
N VAL A 116 -15.07 -11.58 -3.42
CA VAL A 116 -15.34 -10.43 -4.29
C VAL A 116 -14.33 -10.32 -5.43
N TYR A 117 -13.15 -10.89 -5.26
CA TYR A 117 -12.06 -10.87 -6.23
C TYR A 117 -12.00 -12.19 -7.02
N GLU A 118 -13.07 -12.56 -7.73
CA GLU A 118 -13.24 -13.84 -8.41
C GLU A 118 -12.05 -14.25 -9.30
N ASP A 119 -11.29 -13.28 -9.82
CA ASP A 119 -10.12 -13.51 -10.66
C ASP A 119 -8.77 -13.40 -9.93
N SER A 120 -8.76 -13.09 -8.64
CA SER A 120 -7.52 -12.90 -7.92
C SER A 120 -6.94 -14.25 -7.47
N LYS A 121 -6.12 -14.81 -8.36
CA LYS A 121 -5.09 -15.80 -8.04
C LYS A 121 -5.61 -17.00 -7.26
N LYS A 122 -5.90 -18.05 -7.97
CA LYS A 122 -5.50 -19.37 -7.50
C LYS A 122 -3.99 -19.26 -7.21
N GLU A 123 -3.63 -18.96 -5.97
CA GLU A 123 -2.25 -19.18 -5.56
C GLU A 123 -1.99 -20.65 -5.83
N ASP A 124 -1.06 -20.93 -6.72
CA ASP A 124 -0.49 -22.27 -6.92
C ASP A 124 0.32 -22.65 -5.67
N THR A 125 -0.31 -22.53 -4.50
CA THR A 125 0.30 -23.01 -3.25
C THR A 125 0.24 -24.53 -3.31
N PRO A 126 1.37 -25.23 -3.26
CA PRO A 126 1.39 -26.69 -3.33
C PRO A 126 0.45 -27.28 -2.29
N GLN A 127 -0.46 -28.13 -2.72
CA GLN A 127 -1.25 -28.92 -1.77
C GLN A 127 -0.35 -30.00 -1.20
N LEU A 128 -0.04 -29.87 0.08
CA LEU A 128 0.73 -30.89 0.78
C LEU A 128 -0.14 -32.13 1.04
N PRO A 129 0.44 -33.34 0.96
CA PRO A 129 -0.27 -34.57 1.31
C PRO A 129 -0.66 -34.58 2.80
N ALA A 130 -1.72 -35.30 3.12
CA ALA A 130 -2.15 -35.51 4.49
C ALA A 130 -1.21 -36.53 5.15
N LEU A 131 -0.21 -36.06 5.90
CA LEU A 131 0.71 -36.86 6.68
C LEU A 131 0.38 -36.75 8.17
N LYS A 132 0.68 -37.83 8.90
CA LYS A 132 0.61 -37.89 10.36
C LYS A 132 2.02 -37.85 10.94
N LYS A 133 2.11 -37.45 12.21
CA LYS A 133 3.39 -37.48 12.93
C LYS A 133 3.97 -38.89 12.92
N CYS A 134 5.25 -38.99 12.58
CA CYS A 134 6.00 -40.27 12.45
C CYS A 134 5.64 -41.14 11.23
N ASP A 135 4.91 -40.62 10.26
CA ASP A 135 4.81 -41.29 8.97
C ASP A 135 6.18 -41.33 8.29
N VAL A 136 6.52 -42.45 7.70
CA VAL A 136 7.76 -42.62 6.95
C VAL A 136 7.51 -42.25 5.49
N VAL A 137 8.34 -41.35 4.96
CA VAL A 137 8.25 -40.86 3.58
C VAL A 137 9.46 -41.35 2.80
N GLU A 138 9.22 -41.95 1.63
CA GLU A 138 10.29 -42.40 0.75
C GLU A 138 10.80 -41.25 -0.12
N THR A 139 12.12 -41.10 -0.19
CA THR A 139 12.78 -40.10 -1.05
C THR A 139 12.76 -40.60 -2.51
N VAL A 140 12.08 -39.87 -3.39
CA VAL A 140 12.03 -40.16 -4.82
C VAL A 140 13.17 -39.42 -5.61
N LEU A 141 13.38 -38.17 -5.28
CA LEU A 141 14.38 -37.32 -5.94
C LEU A 141 14.83 -36.21 -4.99
N ILE A 142 16.12 -35.90 -5.00
CA ILE A 142 16.68 -34.69 -4.39
C ILE A 142 17.26 -33.86 -5.53
N ASP A 143 16.70 -32.70 -5.77
CA ASP A 143 17.15 -31.73 -6.79
C ASP A 143 17.74 -30.49 -6.10
N PRO A 144 19.07 -30.35 -6.09
CA PRO A 144 19.71 -29.21 -5.43
C PRO A 144 19.68 -27.98 -6.34
N GLU A 145 19.01 -26.92 -5.91
CA GLU A 145 19.01 -25.64 -6.60
C GLU A 145 19.76 -24.57 -5.79
N GLN A 146 20.59 -23.80 -6.48
CA GLN A 146 21.27 -22.66 -5.88
C GLN A 146 20.44 -21.40 -6.05
N HIS A 147 20.11 -20.73 -4.93
CA HIS A 147 19.43 -19.45 -4.93
C HIS A 147 20.30 -18.39 -4.27
N PHE A 148 20.15 -17.14 -4.74
CA PHE A 148 20.83 -15.98 -4.16
C PHE A 148 19.81 -15.01 -3.63
N THR A 149 20.12 -14.35 -2.52
CA THR A 149 19.33 -13.23 -2.01
C THR A 149 19.28 -12.12 -3.04
N GLN A 150 18.10 -11.54 -3.24
CA GLN A 150 17.92 -10.42 -4.14
C GLN A 150 17.98 -9.10 -3.35
N PRO A 151 18.48 -8.02 -3.93
CA PRO A 151 18.40 -6.71 -3.30
C PRO A 151 16.93 -6.28 -3.15
N PRO A 152 16.65 -5.29 -2.26
CA PRO A 152 15.32 -4.71 -2.19
C PRO A 152 14.82 -4.27 -3.57
N ALA A 153 13.55 -4.52 -3.85
CA ALA A 153 12.95 -4.11 -5.11
C ALA A 153 12.96 -2.57 -5.23
N ARG A 154 13.14 -2.07 -6.46
CA ARG A 154 12.98 -0.64 -6.76
C ARG A 154 11.54 -0.21 -6.49
N TYR A 155 11.35 1.07 -6.18
CA TYR A 155 10.01 1.63 -5.99
C TYR A 155 9.19 1.56 -7.28
N SER A 156 7.96 1.09 -7.14
CA SER A 156 6.86 1.38 -8.06
C SER A 156 6.12 2.63 -7.60
N GLU A 157 5.24 3.19 -8.42
CA GLU A 157 4.37 4.32 -8.01
C GLU A 157 3.63 4.00 -6.70
N ALA A 158 3.02 2.83 -6.62
CA ALA A 158 2.27 2.42 -5.43
C ALA A 158 3.16 2.26 -4.18
N SER A 159 4.33 1.65 -4.31
CA SER A 159 5.24 1.46 -3.17
C SER A 159 5.90 2.76 -2.73
N LEU A 160 6.17 3.69 -3.66
CA LEU A 160 6.69 5.02 -3.31
C LEU A 160 5.63 5.85 -2.57
N ILE A 161 4.38 5.88 -3.06
CA ILE A 161 3.28 6.55 -2.36
C ILE A 161 3.10 5.97 -0.95
N LYS A 162 3.14 4.65 -0.81
CA LYS A 162 3.05 4.01 0.51
C LYS A 162 4.16 4.46 1.45
N THR A 163 5.39 4.51 0.97
CA THR A 163 6.54 4.98 1.78
C THR A 163 6.42 6.46 2.13
N LEU A 164 6.00 7.33 1.21
CA LEU A 164 5.73 8.74 1.48
C LEU A 164 4.66 8.89 2.57
N GLU A 165 3.57 8.14 2.48
CA GLU A 165 2.51 8.12 3.48
C GLU A 165 3.00 7.65 4.85
N GLU A 166 3.82 6.58 4.90
CA GLU A 166 4.40 6.04 6.14
C GLU A 166 5.37 7.03 6.80
N LEU A 167 6.06 7.84 6.01
CA LEU A 167 6.98 8.88 6.48
C LEU A 167 6.29 10.21 6.79
N GLY A 168 4.98 10.34 6.52
CA GLY A 168 4.24 11.60 6.71
C GLY A 168 4.52 12.67 5.67
N ILE A 169 5.15 12.32 4.54
CA ILE A 169 5.54 13.23 3.46
C ILE A 169 4.43 13.31 2.42
N GLY A 170 3.95 14.52 2.15
CA GLY A 170 2.86 14.76 1.21
C GLY A 170 1.48 14.41 1.78
N ARG A 171 0.47 14.62 0.94
CA ARG A 171 -0.94 14.36 1.24
C ARG A 171 -1.59 13.71 0.01
N PRO A 172 -2.79 13.13 0.11
CA PRO A 172 -3.45 12.49 -1.05
C PRO A 172 -3.50 13.35 -2.31
N SER A 173 -3.65 14.66 -2.16
CA SER A 173 -3.68 15.61 -3.28
C SER A 173 -2.33 15.89 -3.91
N THR A 174 -1.22 15.58 -3.24
CA THR A 174 0.15 15.90 -3.71
C THR A 174 0.94 14.68 -4.16
N TYR A 175 0.55 13.45 -3.84
CA TYR A 175 1.31 12.26 -4.24
C TYR A 175 1.50 12.14 -5.75
N ALA A 176 0.41 12.24 -6.54
CA ALA A 176 0.52 12.16 -7.99
C ALA A 176 1.38 13.28 -8.58
N PRO A 177 1.19 14.57 -8.23
CA PRO A 177 2.09 15.66 -8.64
C PRO A 177 3.57 15.44 -8.28
N ILE A 178 3.88 14.84 -7.13
CA ILE A 178 5.26 14.52 -6.74
C ILE A 178 5.86 13.51 -7.72
N LEU A 179 5.14 12.41 -8.01
CA LEU A 179 5.61 11.40 -8.94
C LEU A 179 5.79 11.96 -10.37
N ASP A 180 4.81 12.72 -10.84
CA ASP A 180 4.87 13.37 -12.16
C ASP A 180 6.07 14.32 -12.26
N THR A 181 6.38 15.05 -11.18
CA THR A 181 7.50 15.99 -11.14
C THR A 181 8.83 15.28 -11.28
N ILE A 182 9.09 14.21 -10.54
CA ILE A 182 10.38 13.51 -10.62
C ILE A 182 10.62 12.85 -11.98
N VAL A 183 9.55 12.38 -12.64
CA VAL A 183 9.62 11.81 -14.00
C VAL A 183 9.80 12.91 -15.04
N SER A 184 8.97 13.97 -15.01
CA SER A 184 9.01 15.05 -16.00
C SER A 184 10.31 15.86 -15.98
N ARG A 185 10.98 15.92 -14.84
CA ARG A 185 12.31 16.53 -14.68
C ARG A 185 13.47 15.58 -15.00
N ASN A 186 13.18 14.36 -15.45
CA ASN A 186 14.18 13.33 -15.73
C ASN A 186 15.08 12.99 -14.53
N TYR A 187 14.60 13.12 -13.31
CA TYR A 187 15.34 12.64 -12.14
C TYR A 187 15.27 11.13 -12.01
N VAL A 188 14.17 10.55 -12.51
CA VAL A 188 13.94 9.11 -12.61
C VAL A 188 13.34 8.75 -13.97
N GLU A 189 13.56 7.52 -14.40
CA GLU A 189 12.91 6.90 -15.56
C GLU A 189 12.00 5.77 -15.09
N MET A 190 10.94 5.50 -15.87
CA MET A 190 10.06 4.35 -15.63
C MET A 190 10.48 3.17 -16.48
N ASN A 191 10.85 2.05 -15.84
CA ASN A 191 11.11 0.78 -16.50
C ASN A 191 10.35 -0.35 -15.79
N ASN A 192 9.55 -1.11 -16.51
CA ASN A 192 8.72 -2.19 -15.96
C ASN A 192 7.92 -1.77 -14.72
N LYS A 193 7.32 -0.57 -14.76
CA LYS A 193 6.56 0.04 -13.65
C LYS A 193 7.39 0.32 -12.37
N GLN A 194 8.70 0.39 -12.50
CA GLN A 194 9.62 0.74 -11.41
C GLN A 194 10.40 2.01 -11.74
N PHE A 195 10.67 2.83 -10.74
CA PHE A 195 11.50 4.02 -10.88
C PHE A 195 12.98 3.64 -10.88
N ILE A 196 13.72 4.13 -11.87
CA ILE A 196 15.17 4.01 -11.97
C ILE A 196 15.76 5.43 -11.90
N PRO A 197 16.60 5.76 -10.90
CA PRO A 197 17.28 7.05 -10.87
C PRO A 197 18.17 7.24 -12.08
N THR A 198 18.18 8.45 -12.64
CA THR A 198 19.07 8.86 -13.72
C THR A 198 20.38 9.45 -13.17
N GLU A 199 21.39 9.64 -14.02
CA GLU A 199 22.61 10.37 -13.64
C GLU A 199 22.28 11.79 -13.15
N LEU A 200 21.37 12.49 -13.84
CA LEU A 200 20.89 13.79 -13.39
C LEU A 200 20.25 13.74 -12.01
N GLY A 201 19.45 12.70 -11.75
CA GLY A 201 18.82 12.49 -10.44
C GLY A 201 19.85 12.36 -9.32
N PHE A 202 20.92 11.59 -9.53
CA PHE A 202 22.01 11.47 -8.56
C PHE A 202 22.74 12.80 -8.34
N VAL A 203 23.13 13.51 -9.42
CA VAL A 203 23.80 14.80 -9.30
C VAL A 203 22.96 15.83 -8.51
N VAL A 204 21.66 15.89 -8.80
CA VAL A 204 20.75 16.82 -8.09
C VAL A 204 20.61 16.43 -6.62
N VAL A 205 20.44 15.15 -6.30
CA VAL A 205 20.33 14.68 -4.90
C VAL A 205 21.64 14.95 -4.16
N ASP A 206 22.78 14.62 -4.73
CA ASP A 206 24.08 14.84 -4.09
C ASP A 206 24.31 16.34 -3.81
N PHE A 207 23.97 17.21 -4.77
CA PHE A 207 24.04 18.65 -4.56
C PHE A 207 23.13 19.10 -3.41
N LEU A 208 21.86 18.69 -3.43
CA LEU A 208 20.89 19.10 -2.43
C LEU A 208 21.24 18.59 -1.02
N VAL A 209 21.70 17.35 -0.90
CA VAL A 209 22.11 16.77 0.41
C VAL A 209 23.35 17.47 0.95
N ASN A 210 24.30 17.89 0.10
CA ASN A 210 25.52 18.53 0.55
C ASN A 210 25.32 20.01 0.96
N TYR A 211 24.40 20.73 0.33
CA TYR A 211 24.23 22.17 0.55
C TYR A 211 22.93 22.55 1.26
N PHE A 212 21.95 21.65 1.31
CA PHE A 212 20.63 21.87 1.89
C PHE A 212 20.24 20.72 2.84
N GLU A 213 21.19 20.21 3.63
CA GLU A 213 21.03 19.03 4.48
C GLU A 213 19.85 19.14 5.46
N LYS A 214 19.67 20.34 6.05
CA LYS A 214 18.60 20.56 7.03
C LYS A 214 17.20 20.51 6.41
N ILE A 215 17.08 20.93 5.15
CA ILE A 215 15.79 21.00 4.42
C ILE A 215 15.53 19.69 3.67
N ILE A 216 16.57 19.11 3.08
CA ILE A 216 16.46 17.89 2.26
C ILE A 216 16.61 16.65 3.14
N ASN A 217 15.67 16.47 4.06
CA ASN A 217 15.53 15.24 4.80
C ASN A 217 14.05 14.92 5.03
N THR A 218 13.76 13.64 5.24
CA THR A 218 12.40 13.14 5.40
C THR A 218 11.72 13.67 6.67
N GLY A 219 12.49 13.85 7.76
CA GLY A 219 11.98 14.38 9.03
C GLY A 219 11.51 15.82 8.90
N PHE A 220 12.34 16.70 8.34
CA PHE A 220 11.98 18.10 8.11
C PHE A 220 10.73 18.26 7.24
N THR A 221 10.64 17.47 6.16
CA THR A 221 9.47 17.54 5.27
C THR A 221 8.19 17.08 5.98
N ALA A 222 8.27 16.03 6.79
CA ALA A 222 7.13 15.56 7.59
C ALA A 222 6.70 16.59 8.65
N GLU A 223 7.65 17.21 9.36
CA GLU A 223 7.38 18.27 10.33
C GLU A 223 6.71 19.49 9.67
N LEU A 224 7.18 19.90 8.50
CA LEU A 224 6.57 21.01 7.75
C LEU A 224 5.12 20.70 7.34
N GLU A 225 4.83 19.46 6.93
CA GLU A 225 3.46 19.03 6.64
C GLU A 225 2.56 19.08 7.89
N GLU A 226 3.09 18.72 9.06
CA GLU A 226 2.36 18.83 10.33
C GLU A 226 2.12 20.30 10.75
N GLU A 227 3.09 21.17 10.54
CA GLU A 227 2.95 22.61 10.78
C GLU A 227 1.88 23.22 9.86
N LEU A 228 1.81 22.82 8.59
CA LEU A 228 0.76 23.26 7.67
C LEU A 228 -0.63 22.76 8.13
N ASP A 229 -0.74 21.54 8.62
CA ASP A 229 -1.98 21.04 9.22
C ASP A 229 -2.34 21.81 10.50
N ALA A 230 -1.36 22.20 11.32
CA ALA A 230 -1.58 23.02 12.50
C ALA A 230 -2.12 24.42 12.14
N ILE A 231 -1.64 25.05 11.07
CA ILE A 231 -2.20 26.30 10.54
C ILE A 231 -3.66 26.10 10.12
N ALA A 232 -3.95 25.05 9.36
CA ALA A 232 -5.29 24.72 8.89
C ALA A 232 -6.29 24.52 10.05
N ASN A 233 -5.80 24.00 11.19
CA ASN A 233 -6.58 23.78 12.41
C ASN A 233 -6.57 24.99 13.37
N GLY A 234 -5.99 26.12 13.00
CA GLY A 234 -5.92 27.34 13.83
C GLY A 234 -5.01 27.23 15.06
N LYS A 235 -4.11 26.24 15.10
CA LYS A 235 -3.16 26.00 16.22
C LYS A 235 -1.83 26.74 16.04
N ASP A 236 -1.50 27.15 14.84
CA ASP A 236 -0.30 27.93 14.53
C ASP A 236 -0.62 28.99 13.46
N THR A 237 0.38 29.85 13.14
CA THR A 237 0.22 30.95 12.18
C THR A 237 1.14 30.78 10.99
N TYR A 238 0.63 31.13 9.81
CA TYR A 238 1.37 31.09 8.55
C TYR A 238 2.71 31.87 8.65
N VAL A 239 2.69 33.07 9.24
CA VAL A 239 3.88 33.93 9.33
C VAL A 239 4.99 33.27 10.16
N LYS A 240 4.62 32.63 11.29
CA LYS A 240 5.60 31.97 12.15
C LYS A 240 6.26 30.79 11.43
N VAL A 241 5.47 29.88 10.83
CA VAL A 241 5.98 28.72 10.11
C VAL A 241 6.87 29.15 8.95
N LEU A 242 6.43 30.13 8.16
CA LEU A 242 7.22 30.64 7.03
C LEU A 242 8.53 31.32 7.48
N SER A 243 8.52 32.08 8.58
CA SER A 243 9.74 32.70 9.12
C SER A 243 10.75 31.66 9.57
N ASN A 244 10.31 30.63 10.31
CA ASN A 244 11.18 29.54 10.75
C ASN A 244 11.83 28.80 9.56
N PHE A 245 11.03 28.50 8.53
CA PHE A 245 11.55 27.90 7.30
C PHE A 245 12.55 28.79 6.59
N TYR A 246 12.22 30.10 6.44
CA TYR A 246 13.05 31.03 5.68
C TYR A 246 14.40 31.27 6.33
N ASP A 247 14.48 31.32 7.65
CA ASP A 247 15.74 31.52 8.37
C ASP A 247 16.73 30.38 8.08
N ILE A 248 16.25 29.12 8.10
CA ILE A 248 17.05 27.93 7.77
C ILE A 248 17.45 27.95 6.30
N PHE A 249 16.48 28.15 5.42
CA PHE A 249 16.68 28.16 3.96
C PHE A 249 17.67 29.22 3.53
N LYS A 250 17.55 30.46 4.09
CA LYS A 250 18.44 31.56 3.72
C LYS A 250 19.88 31.28 4.12
N GLN A 251 20.10 30.70 5.29
CA GLN A 251 21.46 30.35 5.72
C GLN A 251 22.09 29.32 4.76
N GLU A 252 21.39 28.23 4.43
CA GLU A 252 21.91 27.21 3.51
C GLU A 252 22.09 27.75 2.09
N LEU A 253 21.22 28.67 1.64
CA LEU A 253 21.35 29.34 0.34
C LEU A 253 22.56 30.23 0.27
N ASP A 254 22.84 31.02 1.32
CA ASP A 254 24.01 31.87 1.40
C ASP A 254 25.30 31.01 1.39
N ASP A 255 25.32 29.90 2.16
CA ASP A 255 26.44 28.94 2.19
C ASP A 255 26.66 28.26 0.82
N ALA A 256 25.60 27.89 0.12
CA ALA A 256 25.68 27.27 -1.21
C ALA A 256 26.17 28.26 -2.29
N SER A 257 25.82 29.55 -2.16
CA SER A 257 26.21 30.61 -3.11
C SER A 257 27.69 30.95 -3.04
N ASP A 258 28.40 30.61 -1.96
CA ASP A 258 29.83 30.85 -1.80
C ASP A 258 30.71 29.76 -2.43
N VAL A 259 30.16 28.67 -2.87
CA VAL A 259 30.89 27.52 -3.46
C VAL A 259 31.25 27.75 -4.95
N ASP A 260 30.51 28.59 -5.65
CA ASP A 260 30.75 28.93 -7.08
C ASP A 260 31.74 30.08 -7.31
N LYS A 261 32.51 30.45 -6.30
CA LYS A 261 33.59 31.43 -6.39
C LYS A 261 34.95 30.77 -6.18
#